data_9a40957b5ed4804fabc4ec53b3445dc8
#
_entry.id   9a40957b5ed4804fabc4ec53b3445dc8
#
_cell.length_a   1.000
_cell.length_b   1.000
_cell.length_c   1.000
_cell.angle_alpha   90.00
_cell.angle_beta   90.00
_cell.angle_gamma   90.00
#
_symmetry.space_group_name_H-M   'P 1'
#
loop_
_entity.id
_entity.type
_entity.pdbx_description
1 polymer ?
#
loop_
_entity_poly.entity_id
_entity_poly.type
_entity_poly.pdbx_seq_one_letter_code
_entity_poly.pdbx_strand_id
1 'polypeptide(L)'
;MPVDQRQQHDDPFEGRIGDALRRAGDSFVADGHALVGGGAARGRRLLFRRRAAVLGGVAGIALVGVGGALLLPGGGGGPDGRLSVAASDAPRDDDGRVSGADLVRTLKRLMPDGEFSDAQGRGTGAKEGPYARVVYDDGKGPAAVQVGLSRIDPRSDEALHATQCPDTNQSNYDACRSNKLKDGSTLMVHQGYTFADRREDTRLWLANLVTPQGYFVTVSEWNATLEKGAPVTRKAPPLPESELAEIATHPYWIKAIEAMPDDRAGRSPSTAPSPGSAEPPLVSGDAIRATLVGLVPKDLEVVLDGTERTDFAYVVLDDGKGRSLVQANVQLGGPTSLFGPDAETLPDGTKVVTRQGPGEKGGEGVVMWTVEALRPDGTRVAVSAFNSGAQHTTATRDTPALTMAQLKAIATSDEWAGIG
;
A
#
# COMPACT_ATOMS: atom_id res chain seq x y z
N MET A 1 9.64 -1.47 68.46
CA MET A 1 10.76 -1.61 67.54
C MET A 1 10.44 -0.81 66.28
N PRO A 2 11.17 0.26 66.00
CA PRO A 2 10.88 1.11 64.86
C PRO A 2 11.48 0.50 63.58
N VAL A 3 10.73 0.59 62.50
CA VAL A 3 11.08 0.13 61.15
C VAL A 3 11.92 1.22 60.47
N ASP A 4 13.05 0.80 59.96
CA ASP A 4 14.11 1.56 59.34
C ASP A 4 13.64 2.34 58.10
N GLN A 5 13.78 3.64 58.09
CA GLN A 5 13.63 4.50 56.93
C GLN A 5 14.86 4.37 56.05
N ARG A 6 14.72 3.76 54.86
CA ARG A 6 15.76 3.78 53.81
C ARG A 6 15.93 5.20 53.31
N GLN A 7 17.09 5.76 53.54
CA GLN A 7 17.58 7.00 52.95
C GLN A 7 17.63 6.84 51.42
N GLN A 8 16.81 7.62 50.71
CA GLN A 8 16.99 7.90 49.29
C GLN A 8 18.30 8.68 49.16
N HIS A 9 19.30 8.06 48.59
CA HIS A 9 20.47 8.76 48.08
C HIS A 9 20.06 9.47 46.77
N ASP A 10 19.88 10.78 46.83
CA ASP A 10 19.84 11.64 45.67
C ASP A 10 21.22 11.61 45.01
N ASP A 11 21.34 10.91 43.85
CA ASP A 11 22.58 10.84 43.09
C ASP A 11 22.84 12.21 42.43
N PRO A 12 23.93 12.91 42.75
CA PRO A 12 24.27 14.20 42.16
C PRO A 12 24.47 14.14 40.64
N PHE A 13 24.54 12.93 40.09
CA PHE A 13 24.67 12.69 38.66
C PHE A 13 23.31 12.81 37.95
N GLU A 14 22.24 12.27 38.52
CA GLU A 14 20.88 12.37 37.96
C GLU A 14 20.39 13.82 37.93
N GLY A 15 20.68 14.60 38.96
CA GLY A 15 20.37 16.02 39.01
C GLY A 15 21.06 16.82 37.89
N ARG A 16 22.32 16.54 37.62
CA ARG A 16 23.07 17.20 36.54
C ARG A 16 22.61 16.84 35.16
N ILE A 17 22.19 15.60 34.93
CA ILE A 17 21.58 15.15 33.65
C ILE A 17 20.23 15.83 33.47
N GLY A 18 19.39 15.88 34.51
CA GLY A 18 18.09 16.54 34.46
C GLY A 18 18.19 18.04 34.11
N ASP A 19 19.18 18.74 34.66
CA ASP A 19 19.43 20.16 34.39
C ASP A 19 20.07 20.39 32.99
N ALA A 20 20.88 19.47 32.53
CA ALA A 20 21.44 19.53 31.18
C ALA A 20 20.33 19.29 30.08
N LEU A 21 19.43 18.36 30.31
CA LEU A 21 18.29 18.09 29.45
C LEU A 21 17.28 19.24 29.43
N ARG A 22 17.02 19.88 30.57
CA ARG A 22 16.16 21.09 30.62
C ARG A 22 16.78 22.25 29.85
N ARG A 23 18.07 22.54 30.05
CA ARG A 23 18.76 23.59 29.28
C ARG A 23 18.83 23.32 27.79
N ALA A 24 18.97 22.08 27.38
CA ALA A 24 18.88 21.68 25.97
C ALA A 24 17.46 21.87 25.42
N GLY A 25 16.43 21.60 26.22
CA GLY A 25 15.01 21.80 25.87
C GLY A 25 14.64 23.28 25.72
N ASP A 26 15.10 24.14 26.65
CA ASP A 26 14.81 25.57 26.65
C ASP A 26 15.50 26.34 25.48
N SER A 27 16.55 25.77 24.91
CA SER A 27 17.21 26.32 23.70
C SER A 27 16.61 25.88 22.38
N PHE A 28 15.57 25.00 22.40
CA PHE A 28 14.95 24.45 21.20
C PHE A 28 13.78 25.34 20.76
N VAL A 29 14.04 26.33 19.91
CA VAL A 29 12.99 27.04 19.18
C VAL A 29 12.51 26.17 18.04
N ALA A 30 11.39 25.46 18.24
CA ALA A 30 10.79 24.65 17.18
C ALA A 30 10.17 25.56 16.12
N ASP A 31 10.78 25.65 14.93
CA ASP A 31 10.15 26.24 13.77
C ASP A 31 9.03 25.30 13.28
N GLY A 32 7.78 25.64 13.70
CA GLY A 32 6.59 24.85 13.37
C GLY A 32 6.38 24.65 11.87
N HIS A 33 6.76 25.63 11.03
CA HIS A 33 6.66 25.52 9.57
C HIS A 33 7.69 24.55 8.99
N ALA A 34 8.91 24.53 9.48
CA ALA A 34 9.93 23.57 9.08
C ALA A 34 9.59 22.13 9.54
N LEU A 35 8.97 21.98 10.73
CA LEU A 35 8.52 20.67 11.23
C LEU A 35 7.33 20.13 10.45
N VAL A 36 6.36 20.96 10.07
CA VAL A 36 5.21 20.55 9.24
C VAL A 36 5.68 20.22 7.82
N GLY A 37 6.55 21.04 7.23
CA GLY A 37 7.16 20.78 5.92
C GLY A 37 8.01 19.49 5.93
N GLY A 38 8.84 19.30 6.95
CA GLY A 38 9.64 18.09 7.15
C GLY A 38 8.81 16.84 7.46
N GLY A 39 7.66 17.00 8.15
CA GLY A 39 6.68 15.95 8.41
C GLY A 39 5.96 15.51 7.14
N ALA A 40 5.51 16.46 6.32
CA ALA A 40 4.89 16.19 5.03
C ALA A 40 5.87 15.56 4.03
N ALA A 41 7.13 16.00 4.02
CA ALA A 41 8.19 15.39 3.19
C ALA A 41 8.54 13.97 3.66
N ARG A 42 8.60 13.72 4.99
CA ARG A 42 8.77 12.37 5.55
C ARG A 42 7.57 11.49 5.32
N GLY A 43 6.35 12.01 5.44
CA GLY A 43 5.11 11.29 5.13
C GLY A 43 5.07 10.85 3.67
N ARG A 44 5.42 11.71 2.74
CA ARG A 44 5.59 11.37 1.31
C ARG A 44 6.69 10.34 1.11
N ARG A 45 7.86 10.49 1.75
CA ARG A 45 8.97 9.51 1.68
C ARG A 45 8.60 8.16 2.29
N LEU A 46 7.79 8.12 3.34
CA LEU A 46 7.27 6.88 3.92
C LEU A 46 6.23 6.23 3.01
N LEU A 47 5.42 7.00 2.31
CA LEU A 47 4.52 6.52 1.26
C LEU A 47 5.32 5.96 0.08
N PHE A 48 6.39 6.63 -0.37
CA PHE A 48 7.30 6.11 -1.39
C PHE A 48 8.08 4.88 -0.91
N ARG A 49 8.59 4.87 0.33
CA ARG A 49 9.24 3.67 0.91
C ARG A 49 8.26 2.51 1.09
N ARG A 50 7.01 2.77 1.44
CA ARG A 50 5.95 1.73 1.48
C ARG A 50 5.57 1.27 0.07
N ARG A 51 5.57 2.14 -0.94
CA ARG A 51 5.40 1.76 -2.35
C ARG A 51 6.58 0.93 -2.85
N ALA A 52 7.80 1.27 -2.52
CA ALA A 52 8.99 0.45 -2.85
C ALA A 52 9.07 -0.87 -2.06
N ALA A 53 8.51 -0.93 -0.84
CA ALA A 53 8.41 -2.16 -0.04
C ALA A 53 7.14 -2.97 -0.34
N VAL A 54 6.20 -2.44 -1.13
CA VAL A 54 4.91 -3.04 -1.50
C VAL A 54 4.85 -3.41 -2.98
N LEU A 55 5.99 -3.56 -3.63
CA LEU A 55 6.07 -4.26 -4.91
C LEU A 55 5.84 -5.76 -4.67
N GLY A 56 4.61 -6.12 -4.41
CA GLY A 56 4.17 -7.48 -4.16
C GLY A 56 3.01 -7.63 -3.19
N GLY A 57 2.29 -6.58 -2.91
CA GLY A 57 1.00 -6.66 -2.23
C GLY A 57 -0.01 -5.81 -2.97
N VAL A 58 -1.14 -6.39 -3.29
CA VAL A 58 -2.35 -5.71 -3.70
C VAL A 58 -2.45 -4.36 -3.00
N ALA A 59 -2.67 -3.29 -3.73
CA ALA A 59 -2.75 -1.92 -3.24
C ALA A 59 -3.66 -1.82 -2.01
N GLY A 60 -3.08 -2.01 -0.84
CA GLY A 60 -3.74 -1.73 0.42
C GLY A 60 -3.77 -0.21 0.57
N ILE A 61 -4.92 0.40 0.36
CA ILE A 61 -5.16 1.77 0.81
C ILE A 61 -5.06 1.73 2.34
N ALA A 62 -3.89 2.04 2.87
CA ALA A 62 -3.70 2.17 4.31
C ALA A 62 -4.43 3.44 4.78
N LEU A 63 -5.69 3.29 5.17
CA LEU A 63 -6.37 4.29 5.98
C LEU A 63 -5.76 4.26 7.38
N VAL A 64 -4.96 5.26 7.69
CA VAL A 64 -4.45 5.50 9.03
C VAL A 64 -5.62 5.85 9.95
N GLY A 65 -6.15 4.88 10.66
CA GLY A 65 -7.08 5.09 11.76
C GLY A 65 -6.32 5.66 12.96
N VAL A 66 -6.39 6.97 13.17
CA VAL A 66 -6.01 7.57 14.46
C VAL A 66 -7.19 7.39 15.41
N GLY A 67 -7.11 6.39 16.27
CA GLY A 67 -8.00 6.22 17.41
C GLY A 67 -7.70 7.26 18.48
N GLY A 68 -8.54 8.28 18.61
CA GLY A 68 -8.59 9.19 19.76
C GLY A 68 -9.93 9.01 20.46
N ALA A 69 -9.94 8.22 21.54
CA ALA A 69 -11.09 8.14 22.43
C ALA A 69 -11.13 9.38 23.31
N LEU A 70 -12.19 10.17 23.23
CA LEU A 70 -12.60 11.08 24.31
C LEU A 70 -14.02 10.71 24.74
N LEU A 71 -14.09 10.17 25.94
CA LEU A 71 -15.32 9.94 26.70
C LEU A 71 -15.87 11.28 27.19
N LEU A 72 -17.15 11.55 26.93
CA LEU A 72 -17.97 12.39 27.80
C LEU A 72 -19.40 11.84 27.86
N PRO A 73 -20.05 11.80 29.03
CA PRO A 73 -21.34 11.16 29.24
C PRO A 73 -22.50 12.15 29.23
N GLY A 74 -23.66 11.68 28.83
CA GLY A 74 -24.89 12.36 29.21
C GLY A 74 -26.09 12.19 28.32
N GLY A 75 -27.05 11.38 28.76
CA GLY A 75 -28.44 11.78 28.80
C GLY A 75 -29.44 11.27 27.77
N GLY A 76 -30.04 10.13 28.03
CA GLY A 76 -31.51 10.00 28.22
C GLY A 76 -32.49 10.12 27.06
N GLY A 77 -33.25 9.02 26.82
CA GLY A 77 -34.68 9.16 26.51
C GLY A 77 -35.24 8.46 25.29
N GLY A 78 -35.79 7.25 25.47
CA GLY A 78 -37.12 6.83 25.04
C GLY A 78 -37.47 6.35 23.64
N PRO A 79 -38.32 5.35 23.51
CA PRO A 79 -38.49 4.59 22.28
C PRO A 79 -39.74 5.00 21.46
N ASP A 80 -39.90 4.35 20.28
CA ASP A 80 -41.03 4.24 19.38
C ASP A 80 -41.12 5.21 18.18
N GLY A 81 -40.89 4.63 17.01
CA GLY A 81 -41.21 5.23 15.73
C GLY A 81 -41.13 4.22 14.58
N ARG A 82 -42.30 3.67 14.23
CA ARG A 82 -42.52 2.73 13.13
C ARG A 82 -41.95 3.25 11.81
N LEU A 83 -41.15 2.41 11.15
CA LEU A 83 -40.60 2.68 9.81
C LEU A 83 -41.69 2.54 8.76
N SER A 84 -41.99 3.64 8.11
CA SER A 84 -42.76 3.66 6.85
C SER A 84 -41.76 3.55 5.70
N VAL A 85 -41.93 2.52 4.86
CA VAL A 85 -41.11 2.30 3.66
C VAL A 85 -41.66 3.23 2.56
N ALA A 86 -40.92 4.31 2.31
CA ALA A 86 -41.02 5.07 1.07
C ALA A 86 -39.58 5.21 0.51
N ALA A 87 -39.44 4.86 -0.77
CA ALA A 87 -38.21 5.10 -1.51
C ALA A 87 -37.91 6.60 -1.53
N SER A 88 -37.11 7.07 -0.59
CA SER A 88 -36.71 8.46 -0.48
C SER A 88 -35.26 8.61 -0.91
N ASP A 89 -34.98 9.58 -1.77
CA ASP A 89 -33.65 10.10 -2.05
C ASP A 89 -32.86 10.25 -0.75
N ALA A 90 -31.60 9.80 -0.76
CA ALA A 90 -30.75 9.90 0.41
C ALA A 90 -30.74 11.33 0.93
N PRO A 91 -30.91 11.55 2.26
CA PRO A 91 -30.80 12.88 2.82
C PRO A 91 -29.40 13.41 2.51
N ARG A 92 -29.35 14.51 1.76
CA ARG A 92 -28.13 15.30 1.60
C ARG A 92 -28.10 16.29 2.76
N ASP A 93 -26.91 16.53 3.30
CA ASP A 93 -26.71 17.71 4.16
C ASP A 93 -27.11 18.95 3.36
N ASP A 94 -27.47 20.06 4.02
CA ASP A 94 -27.91 21.31 3.37
C ASP A 94 -26.94 21.84 2.31
N ASP A 95 -25.68 21.34 2.29
CA ASP A 95 -24.64 21.66 1.32
C ASP A 95 -24.50 20.64 0.16
N GLY A 96 -25.42 19.69 0.02
CA GLY A 96 -25.45 18.70 -1.06
C GLY A 96 -24.50 17.50 -0.89
N ARG A 97 -23.83 17.37 0.26
CA ARG A 97 -22.91 16.29 0.59
C ARG A 97 -23.65 15.05 1.10
N VAL A 98 -22.97 13.91 0.98
CA VAL A 98 -23.44 12.62 1.53
C VAL A 98 -22.76 12.36 2.86
N SER A 99 -23.54 12.12 3.93
CA SER A 99 -22.99 11.84 5.25
C SER A 99 -22.38 10.43 5.35
N GLY A 100 -21.46 10.24 6.29
CA GLY A 100 -20.90 8.92 6.58
C GLY A 100 -21.96 7.93 7.05
N ALA A 101 -22.99 8.41 7.77
CA ALA A 101 -24.13 7.59 8.22
C ALA A 101 -24.97 7.09 7.02
N ASP A 102 -25.14 7.88 5.97
CA ASP A 102 -25.86 7.49 4.77
C ASP A 102 -25.10 6.45 3.95
N LEU A 103 -23.77 6.59 3.85
CA LEU A 103 -22.91 5.59 3.23
C LEU A 103 -23.03 4.24 3.97
N VAL A 104 -22.94 4.25 5.31
CA VAL A 104 -23.11 3.05 6.14
C VAL A 104 -24.49 2.43 5.97
N ARG A 105 -25.55 3.26 6.00
CA ARG A 105 -26.92 2.77 5.80
C ARG A 105 -27.10 2.12 4.43
N THR A 106 -26.51 2.70 3.41
CA THR A 106 -26.54 2.14 2.06
C THR A 106 -25.78 0.84 1.96
N LEU A 107 -24.56 0.77 2.54
CA LEU A 107 -23.80 -0.48 2.58
C LEU A 107 -24.60 -1.60 3.23
N LYS A 108 -25.17 -1.36 4.43
CA LYS A 108 -26.02 -2.35 5.13
C LYS A 108 -27.20 -2.82 4.31
N ARG A 109 -27.85 -1.95 3.54
CA ARG A 109 -29.01 -2.27 2.71
C ARG A 109 -28.66 -3.12 1.49
N LEU A 110 -27.41 -3.01 1.00
CA LEU A 110 -26.90 -3.77 -0.15
C LEU A 110 -26.35 -5.13 0.25
N MET A 111 -26.16 -5.38 1.53
CA MET A 111 -25.70 -6.66 2.04
C MET A 111 -26.87 -7.60 2.34
N PRO A 112 -26.65 -8.93 2.33
CA PRO A 112 -27.64 -9.90 2.79
C PRO A 112 -28.10 -9.67 4.23
N ASP A 113 -29.18 -10.35 4.62
CA ASP A 113 -29.65 -10.36 6.00
C ASP A 113 -28.60 -10.90 6.96
N GLY A 114 -28.41 -10.22 8.09
CA GLY A 114 -27.43 -10.57 9.11
C GLY A 114 -27.32 -9.52 10.21
N GLU A 115 -26.45 -9.76 11.16
CA GLU A 115 -26.19 -8.83 12.24
C GLU A 115 -25.06 -7.85 11.86
N PHE A 116 -25.23 -6.58 12.25
CA PHE A 116 -24.26 -5.52 11.96
C PHE A 116 -23.79 -4.86 13.25
N SER A 117 -22.46 -4.76 13.40
CA SER A 117 -21.81 -4.04 14.49
C SER A 117 -20.68 -3.16 13.95
N ASP A 118 -20.00 -2.41 14.83
CA ASP A 118 -18.84 -1.58 14.51
C ASP A 118 -18.99 -0.72 13.24
N ALA A 119 -20.15 -0.12 13.06
CA ALA A 119 -20.43 0.69 11.89
C ALA A 119 -19.66 2.03 11.93
N GLN A 120 -18.85 2.29 10.93
CA GLN A 120 -18.06 3.50 10.78
C GLN A 120 -18.26 4.08 9.38
N GLY A 121 -18.34 5.40 9.28
CA GLY A 121 -18.50 6.06 8.00
C GLY A 121 -17.91 7.46 8.01
N ARG A 122 -17.37 7.88 6.88
CA ARG A 122 -16.89 9.22 6.63
C ARG A 122 -17.54 9.75 5.37
N GLY A 123 -18.16 10.94 5.48
CA GLY A 123 -18.92 11.55 4.39
C GLY A 123 -18.06 12.16 3.30
N THR A 124 -18.71 12.57 2.22
CA THR A 124 -18.07 13.09 1.00
C THR A 124 -17.41 14.44 1.16
N GLY A 125 -17.62 15.14 2.27
CA GLY A 125 -16.97 16.44 2.58
C GLY A 125 -15.60 16.32 3.24
N ALA A 126 -15.14 15.13 3.59
CA ALA A 126 -13.86 14.94 4.29
C ALA A 126 -12.68 14.90 3.29
N LYS A 127 -11.50 15.40 3.72
CA LYS A 127 -10.29 15.44 2.89
C LYS A 127 -9.70 14.05 2.59
N GLU A 128 -9.87 13.11 3.51
CA GLU A 128 -9.30 11.76 3.41
C GLU A 128 -10.13 10.81 2.54
N GLY A 129 -11.17 11.30 1.91
CA GLY A 129 -12.08 10.54 1.08
C GLY A 129 -13.17 9.80 1.88
N PRO A 130 -14.34 9.60 1.27
CA PRO A 130 -15.49 8.95 1.89
C PRO A 130 -15.32 7.42 1.96
N TYR A 131 -15.85 6.84 3.03
CA TYR A 131 -15.95 5.39 3.17
C TYR A 131 -17.12 4.99 4.07
N ALA A 132 -17.54 3.73 3.97
CA ALA A 132 -18.40 3.04 4.92
C ALA A 132 -17.79 1.70 5.29
N ARG A 133 -17.83 1.35 6.58
CA ARG A 133 -17.35 0.07 7.11
C ARG A 133 -18.35 -0.46 8.13
N VAL A 134 -18.54 -1.78 8.13
CA VAL A 134 -19.33 -2.51 9.11
C VAL A 134 -18.62 -3.81 9.48
N VAL A 135 -18.90 -4.33 10.65
CA VAL A 135 -18.68 -5.74 10.97
C VAL A 135 -20.01 -6.45 10.79
N TYR A 136 -20.02 -7.46 9.94
CA TYR A 136 -21.18 -8.23 9.52
C TYR A 136 -21.05 -9.68 9.98
N ASP A 137 -22.13 -10.28 10.48
CA ASP A 137 -22.20 -11.69 10.87
C ASP A 137 -23.49 -12.34 10.30
N ASP A 138 -23.30 -13.35 9.46
CA ASP A 138 -24.35 -14.22 8.92
C ASP A 138 -24.56 -15.49 9.77
N GLY A 139 -24.10 -15.50 11.02
CA GLY A 139 -24.11 -16.65 11.93
C GLY A 139 -22.89 -17.58 11.76
N LYS A 140 -21.91 -17.22 10.89
CA LYS A 140 -20.68 -17.99 10.66
C LYS A 140 -19.44 -17.32 11.21
N GLY A 141 -19.59 -16.23 11.96
CA GLY A 141 -18.55 -15.45 12.59
C GLY A 141 -18.43 -14.04 11.98
N PRO A 142 -18.18 -13.03 12.84
CA PRO A 142 -18.16 -11.63 12.46
C PRO A 142 -16.99 -11.31 11.51
N ALA A 143 -17.24 -10.49 10.51
CA ALA A 143 -16.30 -10.16 9.43
C ALA A 143 -16.42 -8.69 9.02
N ALA A 144 -15.30 -8.02 8.72
CA ALA A 144 -15.33 -6.66 8.24
C ALA A 144 -15.68 -6.58 6.76
N VAL A 145 -16.54 -5.63 6.41
CA VAL A 145 -16.86 -5.24 5.02
C VAL A 145 -16.74 -3.73 4.92
N GLN A 146 -16.07 -3.24 3.89
CA GLN A 146 -15.80 -1.81 3.69
C GLN A 146 -16.02 -1.40 2.24
N VAL A 147 -16.56 -0.21 2.03
CA VAL A 147 -16.59 0.48 0.74
C VAL A 147 -15.78 1.76 0.85
N GLY A 148 -14.85 1.98 -0.05
CA GLY A 148 -14.09 3.21 -0.23
C GLY A 148 -14.42 3.87 -1.56
N LEU A 149 -14.49 5.21 -1.58
CA LEU A 149 -14.84 6.00 -2.76
C LEU A 149 -13.77 7.04 -3.03
N SER A 150 -13.39 7.20 -4.29
CA SER A 150 -12.47 8.26 -4.70
C SER A 150 -12.62 8.64 -6.19
N ARG A 151 -11.90 9.66 -6.61
CA ARG A 151 -11.71 10.02 -8.01
C ARG A 151 -10.25 9.80 -8.38
N ILE A 152 -10.00 9.10 -9.48
CA ILE A 152 -8.67 8.85 -10.02
C ILE A 152 -8.66 9.21 -11.52
N ASP A 153 -7.50 9.46 -12.11
CA ASP A 153 -7.41 9.54 -13.56
C ASP A 153 -7.60 8.14 -14.15
N PRO A 154 -8.63 7.89 -14.97
CA PRO A 154 -8.91 6.56 -15.52
C PRO A 154 -7.81 6.03 -16.47
N ARG A 155 -6.87 6.90 -16.86
CA ARG A 155 -5.71 6.55 -17.71
C ARG A 155 -4.41 6.42 -16.91
N SER A 156 -4.46 6.68 -15.60
CA SER A 156 -3.29 6.58 -14.74
C SER A 156 -2.88 5.14 -14.48
N ASP A 157 -1.64 4.98 -14.05
CA ASP A 157 -1.14 3.69 -13.56
C ASP A 157 -1.91 3.23 -12.32
N GLU A 158 -2.38 4.16 -11.48
CA GLU A 158 -3.24 3.86 -10.34
C GLU A 158 -4.53 3.16 -10.78
N ALA A 159 -5.20 3.66 -11.83
CA ALA A 159 -6.42 3.04 -12.37
C ALA A 159 -6.14 1.66 -12.98
N LEU A 160 -5.01 1.50 -13.66
CA LEU A 160 -4.59 0.23 -14.21
C LEU A 160 -4.31 -0.80 -13.09
N HIS A 161 -3.51 -0.43 -12.10
CA HIS A 161 -3.21 -1.31 -10.95
C HIS A 161 -4.45 -1.65 -10.13
N ALA A 162 -5.39 -0.71 -9.99
CA ALA A 162 -6.63 -0.97 -9.28
C ALA A 162 -7.54 -1.99 -10.00
N THR A 163 -7.42 -2.12 -11.31
CA THR A 163 -8.34 -2.93 -12.13
C THR A 163 -7.68 -4.10 -12.87
N GLN A 164 -6.36 -4.23 -12.80
CA GLN A 164 -5.63 -5.37 -13.36
C GLN A 164 -5.38 -6.43 -12.28
N CYS A 165 -5.53 -7.72 -12.63
CA CYS A 165 -5.11 -8.79 -11.75
C CYS A 165 -3.59 -8.75 -11.54
N PRO A 166 -3.11 -8.88 -10.29
CA PRO A 166 -1.69 -8.95 -10.01
C PRO A 166 -1.04 -10.14 -10.72
N ASP A 167 0.24 -9.99 -11.06
CA ASP A 167 1.04 -11.10 -11.56
C ASP A 167 1.21 -12.16 -10.46
N THR A 168 0.90 -13.43 -10.77
CA THR A 168 1.00 -14.55 -9.82
C THR A 168 2.43 -14.81 -9.32
N ASN A 169 3.46 -14.37 -10.06
CA ASN A 169 4.85 -14.43 -9.59
C ASN A 169 5.18 -13.35 -8.56
N GLN A 170 4.39 -12.27 -8.52
CA GLN A 170 4.56 -11.16 -7.58
C GLN A 170 3.64 -11.27 -6.37
N SER A 171 2.44 -11.81 -6.53
CA SER A 171 1.43 -11.89 -5.49
C SER A 171 0.70 -13.22 -5.52
N ASN A 172 0.53 -13.84 -4.36
CA ASN A 172 -0.23 -15.07 -4.21
C ASN A 172 -1.70 -14.75 -3.96
N TYR A 173 -2.61 -15.30 -4.77
CA TYR A 173 -4.05 -15.17 -4.60
C TYR A 173 -4.77 -16.42 -5.06
N ASP A 174 -6.03 -16.60 -4.62
CA ASP A 174 -6.83 -17.78 -4.94
C ASP A 174 -7.55 -17.62 -6.29
N ALA A 175 -8.06 -16.41 -6.58
CA ALA A 175 -8.71 -16.09 -7.86
C ALA A 175 -8.66 -14.58 -8.14
N CYS A 176 -8.59 -14.22 -9.42
CA CYS A 176 -8.76 -12.84 -9.86
C CYS A 176 -9.36 -12.79 -11.26
N ARG A 177 -10.26 -11.84 -11.47
CA ARG A 177 -10.83 -11.52 -12.79
C ARG A 177 -10.94 -10.02 -12.98
N SER A 178 -10.62 -9.55 -14.17
CA SER A 178 -10.82 -8.16 -14.59
C SER A 178 -11.64 -8.15 -15.88
N ASN A 179 -12.76 -7.43 -15.88
CA ASN A 179 -13.69 -7.39 -16.97
C ASN A 179 -14.10 -5.95 -17.32
N LYS A 180 -14.19 -5.65 -18.60
CA LYS A 180 -14.78 -4.40 -19.07
C LYS A 180 -16.30 -4.55 -19.14
N LEU A 181 -17.02 -3.63 -18.49
CA LEU A 181 -18.49 -3.59 -18.45
C LEU A 181 -19.04 -2.87 -19.69
N LYS A 182 -20.38 -3.00 -19.90
CA LYS A 182 -21.05 -2.40 -21.07
C LYS A 182 -21.02 -0.87 -21.10
N ASP A 183 -20.93 -0.24 -19.94
CA ASP A 183 -20.81 1.23 -19.77
C ASP A 183 -19.37 1.75 -19.96
N GLY A 184 -18.43 0.85 -20.27
CA GLY A 184 -17.02 1.15 -20.42
C GLY A 184 -16.20 1.13 -19.13
N SER A 185 -16.83 0.91 -17.96
CA SER A 185 -16.15 0.73 -16.68
C SER A 185 -15.32 -0.56 -16.69
N THR A 186 -14.27 -0.60 -15.89
CA THR A 186 -13.50 -1.83 -15.64
C THR A 186 -13.75 -2.29 -14.20
N LEU A 187 -14.20 -3.53 -14.05
CA LEU A 187 -14.42 -4.18 -12.76
C LEU A 187 -13.40 -5.31 -12.58
N MET A 188 -12.62 -5.24 -11.51
CA MET A 188 -11.74 -6.31 -11.07
C MET A 188 -12.28 -6.90 -9.77
N VAL A 189 -12.37 -8.24 -9.69
CA VAL A 189 -12.66 -8.97 -8.45
C VAL A 189 -11.49 -9.88 -8.14
N HIS A 190 -11.00 -9.79 -6.91
CA HIS A 190 -9.82 -10.49 -6.44
C HIS A 190 -10.12 -11.22 -5.13
N GLN A 191 -9.69 -12.46 -5.04
CA GLN A 191 -9.78 -13.30 -3.85
C GLN A 191 -8.37 -13.73 -3.43
N GLY A 192 -7.90 -13.19 -2.33
CA GLY A 192 -6.54 -13.46 -1.84
C GLY A 192 -6.42 -13.26 -0.34
N TYR A 193 -5.29 -12.75 0.07
CA TYR A 193 -4.89 -12.60 1.47
C TYR A 193 -4.45 -11.17 1.75
N THR A 194 -4.63 -10.72 2.99
CA THR A 194 -4.12 -9.41 3.44
C THR A 194 -2.59 -9.33 3.26
N PHE A 195 -1.91 -10.46 3.47
CA PHE A 195 -0.48 -10.60 3.19
C PHE A 195 -0.27 -11.64 2.10
N ALA A 196 0.34 -11.24 0.98
CA ALA A 196 0.60 -12.12 -0.14
C ALA A 196 1.51 -13.32 0.22
N ASP A 197 2.33 -13.18 1.26
CA ASP A 197 3.17 -14.23 1.85
C ASP A 197 2.42 -15.18 2.80
N ARG A 198 1.12 -14.97 3.00
CA ARG A 198 0.27 -15.77 3.90
C ARG A 198 0.81 -15.94 5.33
N ARG A 199 1.64 -14.98 5.81
CA ARG A 199 2.12 -14.99 7.21
C ARG A 199 1.01 -14.87 8.25
N GLU A 200 -0.18 -14.45 7.81
CA GLU A 200 -1.43 -14.48 8.55
C GLU A 200 -2.52 -15.09 7.68
N ASP A 201 -3.43 -15.86 8.27
CA ASP A 201 -4.55 -16.50 7.57
C ASP A 201 -5.69 -15.52 7.23
N THR A 202 -5.48 -14.22 7.43
CA THR A 202 -6.45 -13.19 7.11
C THR A 202 -6.61 -13.08 5.60
N ARG A 203 -7.76 -13.50 5.11
CA ARG A 203 -8.15 -13.37 3.70
C ARG A 203 -8.66 -11.96 3.42
N LEU A 204 -8.36 -11.47 2.25
CA LEU A 204 -8.88 -10.23 1.68
C LEU A 204 -9.49 -10.55 0.32
N TRP A 205 -10.80 -10.35 0.21
CA TRP A 205 -11.49 -10.35 -1.07
C TRP A 205 -11.91 -8.92 -1.39
N LEU A 206 -11.80 -8.52 -2.65
CA LEU A 206 -12.13 -7.16 -3.05
C LEU A 206 -12.71 -7.09 -4.46
N ALA A 207 -13.55 -6.07 -4.68
CA ALA A 207 -14.03 -5.66 -5.98
C ALA A 207 -13.68 -4.18 -6.20
N ASN A 208 -12.97 -3.89 -7.29
CA ASN A 208 -12.58 -2.55 -7.69
C ASN A 208 -13.25 -2.18 -9.00
N LEU A 209 -14.00 -1.07 -9.00
CA LEU A 209 -14.63 -0.50 -10.18
C LEU A 209 -13.98 0.84 -10.52
N VAL A 210 -13.49 0.99 -11.74
CA VAL A 210 -13.08 2.27 -12.29
C VAL A 210 -13.94 2.60 -13.50
N THR A 211 -14.62 3.75 -13.47
CA THR A 211 -15.45 4.21 -14.58
C THR A 211 -14.65 5.04 -15.58
N PRO A 212 -15.14 5.23 -16.82
CA PRO A 212 -14.50 6.12 -17.81
C PRO A 212 -14.35 7.57 -17.33
N GLN A 213 -15.18 8.01 -16.37
CA GLN A 213 -15.13 9.34 -15.75
C GLN A 213 -14.09 9.42 -14.62
N GLY A 214 -13.45 8.31 -14.26
CA GLY A 214 -12.48 8.25 -13.18
C GLY A 214 -13.11 8.11 -11.78
N TYR A 215 -14.35 7.65 -11.68
CA TYR A 215 -14.94 7.28 -10.40
C TYR A 215 -14.40 5.92 -9.98
N PHE A 216 -13.82 5.86 -8.79
CA PHE A 216 -13.24 4.64 -8.24
C PHE A 216 -14.01 4.20 -7.00
N VAL A 217 -14.55 2.99 -7.07
CA VAL A 217 -15.22 2.29 -5.97
C VAL A 217 -14.42 1.06 -5.63
N THR A 218 -14.03 0.91 -4.37
CA THR A 218 -13.43 -0.32 -3.84
C THR A 218 -14.32 -0.90 -2.77
N VAL A 219 -14.67 -2.18 -2.89
CA VAL A 219 -15.35 -2.96 -1.86
C VAL A 219 -14.37 -4.00 -1.37
N SER A 220 -14.10 -4.02 -0.08
CA SER A 220 -13.17 -4.97 0.54
C SER A 220 -13.84 -5.70 1.68
N GLU A 221 -13.56 -6.98 1.81
CA GLU A 221 -14.03 -7.79 2.92
C GLU A 221 -12.93 -8.73 3.43
N TRP A 222 -13.02 -9.05 4.70
CA TRP A 222 -12.06 -9.93 5.38
C TRP A 222 -12.78 -11.08 6.08
N ASN A 223 -12.05 -12.14 6.39
CA ASN A 223 -12.53 -13.23 7.26
C ASN A 223 -12.21 -12.96 8.74
N ALA A 224 -12.04 -11.69 9.10
CA ALA A 224 -11.75 -11.17 10.43
C ALA A 224 -12.46 -9.82 10.63
N THR A 225 -12.56 -9.35 11.86
CA THR A 225 -13.21 -8.07 12.17
C THR A 225 -12.36 -6.85 11.80
N LEU A 226 -11.07 -7.04 11.51
CA LEU A 226 -10.13 -6.02 11.03
C LEU A 226 -9.25 -6.61 9.94
N GLU A 227 -8.68 -5.75 9.11
CA GLU A 227 -7.66 -6.13 8.11
C GLU A 227 -6.41 -6.74 8.76
N LYS A 228 -5.98 -6.17 9.88
CA LYS A 228 -4.75 -6.56 10.61
C LYS A 228 -4.98 -6.54 12.10
N GLY A 229 -4.30 -7.43 12.81
CA GLY A 229 -4.27 -7.43 14.28
C GLY A 229 -5.54 -7.97 14.96
N ALA A 230 -6.48 -8.55 14.21
CA ALA A 230 -7.64 -9.27 14.75
C ALA A 230 -7.54 -10.75 14.41
N PRO A 231 -8.04 -11.64 15.29
CA PRO A 231 -8.08 -13.06 14.97
C PRO A 231 -9.04 -13.34 13.80
N VAL A 232 -8.71 -14.36 13.01
CA VAL A 232 -9.60 -14.92 12.00
C VAL A 232 -10.82 -15.54 12.69
N THR A 233 -12.02 -15.16 12.26
CA THR A 233 -13.31 -15.53 12.87
C THR A 233 -14.07 -16.54 12.04
N ARG A 234 -13.74 -16.67 10.75
CA ARG A 234 -14.41 -17.54 9.79
C ARG A 234 -13.45 -18.00 8.70
N LYS A 235 -13.80 -19.09 8.01
CA LYS A 235 -12.92 -19.70 6.99
C LYS A 235 -12.68 -18.81 5.76
N ALA A 236 -13.68 -18.04 5.35
CA ALA A 236 -13.63 -17.16 4.17
C ALA A 236 -14.40 -15.87 4.45
N PRO A 237 -14.13 -14.76 3.76
CA PRO A 237 -14.94 -13.55 3.79
C PRO A 237 -16.42 -13.84 3.53
N PRO A 238 -17.35 -12.96 3.96
CA PRO A 238 -18.78 -13.30 4.04
C PRO A 238 -19.52 -13.35 2.69
N LEU A 239 -19.12 -12.51 1.72
CA LEU A 239 -19.87 -12.34 0.49
C LEU A 239 -19.24 -13.15 -0.66
N PRO A 240 -20.05 -13.80 -1.53
CA PRO A 240 -19.53 -14.38 -2.75
C PRO A 240 -19.13 -13.28 -3.75
N GLU A 241 -18.32 -13.65 -4.74
CA GLU A 241 -17.81 -12.76 -5.78
C GLU A 241 -18.90 -11.92 -6.46
N SER A 242 -20.08 -12.54 -6.74
CA SER A 242 -21.19 -11.86 -7.39
C SER A 242 -21.76 -10.72 -6.54
N GLU A 243 -21.91 -10.93 -5.24
CA GLU A 243 -22.44 -9.90 -4.33
C GLU A 243 -21.42 -8.76 -4.13
N LEU A 244 -20.12 -9.07 -4.04
CA LEU A 244 -19.09 -8.04 -4.04
C LEU A 244 -19.15 -7.18 -5.30
N ALA A 245 -19.30 -7.81 -6.48
CA ALA A 245 -19.44 -7.13 -7.75
C ALA A 245 -20.70 -6.26 -7.81
N GLU A 246 -21.84 -6.76 -7.32
CA GLU A 246 -23.11 -6.02 -7.26
C GLU A 246 -23.00 -4.80 -6.34
N ILE A 247 -22.38 -4.96 -5.17
CA ILE A 247 -22.14 -3.82 -4.27
C ILE A 247 -21.23 -2.79 -4.95
N ALA A 248 -20.10 -3.21 -5.55
CA ALA A 248 -19.15 -2.30 -6.18
C ALA A 248 -19.76 -1.50 -7.35
N THR A 249 -20.66 -2.11 -8.12
CA THR A 249 -21.30 -1.51 -9.30
C THR A 249 -22.58 -0.74 -8.99
N HIS A 250 -23.00 -0.65 -7.72
CA HIS A 250 -24.26 -0.02 -7.37
C HIS A 250 -24.24 1.49 -7.64
N PRO A 251 -25.25 2.04 -8.37
CA PRO A 251 -25.26 3.43 -8.85
C PRO A 251 -25.20 4.48 -7.74
N TYR A 252 -25.56 4.15 -6.52
CA TYR A 252 -25.49 5.06 -5.38
C TYR A 252 -24.06 5.57 -5.13
N TRP A 253 -23.06 4.72 -5.31
CA TRP A 253 -21.66 5.12 -5.08
C TRP A 253 -21.20 6.18 -6.07
N ILE A 254 -21.64 6.09 -7.32
CA ILE A 254 -21.36 7.10 -8.34
C ILE A 254 -21.94 8.46 -7.91
N LYS A 255 -23.22 8.50 -7.48
CA LYS A 255 -23.85 9.72 -6.96
C LYS A 255 -23.13 10.27 -5.72
N ALA A 256 -22.60 9.41 -4.85
CA ALA A 256 -21.83 9.83 -3.70
C ALA A 256 -20.47 10.43 -4.11
N ILE A 257 -19.79 9.86 -5.12
CA ILE A 257 -18.54 10.43 -5.65
C ILE A 257 -18.80 11.78 -6.34
N GLU A 258 -19.90 11.93 -7.05
CA GLU A 258 -20.32 13.22 -7.66
C GLU A 258 -20.55 14.31 -6.61
N ALA A 259 -21.01 13.93 -5.41
CA ALA A 259 -21.20 14.83 -4.28
C ALA A 259 -19.90 15.20 -3.52
N MET A 260 -18.77 14.63 -3.88
CA MET A 260 -17.46 15.04 -3.35
C MET A 260 -17.07 16.42 -3.86
N PRO A 261 -16.46 17.28 -3.04
CA PRO A 261 -15.91 18.54 -3.52
C PRO A 261 -14.98 18.32 -4.72
N ASP A 262 -15.05 19.21 -5.69
CA ASP A 262 -14.08 19.21 -6.78
C ASP A 262 -12.73 19.71 -6.26
N ASP A 263 -11.77 18.80 -6.06
CA ASP A 263 -10.38 19.16 -5.76
C ASP A 263 -9.75 20.05 -6.85
N ARG A 264 -10.37 20.13 -8.03
CA ARG A 264 -10.01 21.06 -9.11
C ARG A 264 -10.38 22.53 -8.80
N ALA A 265 -11.38 22.78 -7.95
CA ALA A 265 -11.79 24.15 -7.57
C ALA A 265 -10.77 24.81 -6.62
N GLY A 266 -9.92 24.04 -5.95
CA GLY A 266 -8.82 24.54 -5.10
C GLY A 266 -7.46 24.61 -5.81
N ARG A 267 -7.33 23.95 -6.95
CA ARG A 267 -6.21 24.17 -7.87
C ARG A 267 -6.61 25.27 -8.83
N SER A 268 -6.39 26.53 -8.44
CA SER A 268 -6.18 27.61 -9.43
C SER A 268 -5.24 27.04 -10.50
N PRO A 269 -5.42 27.40 -11.80
CA PRO A 269 -4.38 27.17 -12.80
C PRO A 269 -3.22 28.10 -12.43
N SER A 270 -2.64 27.87 -11.30
CA SER A 270 -1.57 28.64 -10.75
C SER A 270 -0.33 27.81 -10.86
N THR A 271 0.51 28.39 -11.64
CA THR A 271 1.94 28.23 -11.63
C THR A 271 2.42 26.87 -12.14
N ALA A 272 3.08 26.96 -13.30
CA ALA A 272 4.14 26.03 -13.65
C ALA A 272 4.83 25.54 -12.38
N PRO A 273 5.14 24.23 -12.25
CA PRO A 273 5.84 23.70 -11.10
C PRO A 273 7.04 24.59 -10.85
N SER A 274 7.21 25.06 -9.62
CA SER A 274 8.42 25.79 -9.23
C SER A 274 9.63 25.01 -9.73
N PRO A 275 10.62 25.64 -10.34
CA PRO A 275 11.82 24.96 -10.75
C PRO A 275 12.45 24.33 -9.50
N GLY A 276 12.35 23.00 -9.35
CA GLY A 276 12.85 22.22 -8.19
C GLY A 276 11.87 21.22 -7.58
N SER A 277 10.60 21.15 -8.01
CA SER A 277 9.62 20.16 -7.52
C SER A 277 8.99 19.31 -8.62
N ALA A 278 9.61 19.21 -9.79
CA ALA A 278 9.23 18.20 -10.78
C ALA A 278 9.49 16.81 -10.15
N GLU A 279 8.47 15.98 -10.07
CA GLU A 279 8.69 14.56 -9.79
C GLU A 279 9.66 14.02 -10.86
N PRO A 280 10.69 13.24 -10.46
CA PRO A 280 11.59 12.66 -11.44
C PRO A 280 10.77 11.84 -12.46
N PRO A 281 11.13 11.88 -13.74
CA PRO A 281 10.45 11.09 -14.76
C PRO A 281 10.48 9.60 -14.37
N LEU A 282 9.39 8.90 -14.66
CA LEU A 282 9.26 7.47 -14.41
C LEU A 282 9.98 6.69 -15.52
N VAL A 283 10.69 5.65 -15.15
CA VAL A 283 11.38 4.77 -16.12
C VAL A 283 10.39 3.72 -16.64
N SER A 284 10.34 3.52 -17.96
CA SER A 284 9.48 2.49 -18.57
C SER A 284 9.85 1.09 -18.07
N GLY A 285 8.87 0.35 -17.56
CA GLY A 285 9.07 -1.04 -17.14
C GLY A 285 9.50 -1.95 -18.30
N ASP A 286 8.99 -1.71 -19.51
CA ASP A 286 9.41 -2.47 -20.70
C ASP A 286 10.88 -2.20 -21.06
N ALA A 287 11.36 -0.97 -20.90
CA ALA A 287 12.76 -0.64 -21.10
C ALA A 287 13.64 -1.33 -20.04
N ILE A 288 13.21 -1.31 -18.75
CA ILE A 288 13.92 -2.03 -17.68
C ILE A 288 13.96 -3.53 -17.98
N ARG A 289 12.85 -4.13 -18.40
CA ARG A 289 12.77 -5.55 -18.75
C ARG A 289 13.73 -5.90 -19.90
N ALA A 290 13.71 -5.13 -20.98
CA ALA A 290 14.58 -5.37 -22.14
C ALA A 290 16.06 -5.28 -21.73
N THR A 291 16.43 -4.28 -20.94
CA THR A 291 17.81 -4.12 -20.44
C THR A 291 18.18 -5.27 -19.50
N LEU A 292 17.31 -5.63 -18.56
CA LEU A 292 17.57 -6.74 -17.61
C LEU A 292 17.80 -8.07 -18.36
N VAL A 293 16.94 -8.40 -19.33
CA VAL A 293 17.08 -9.60 -20.17
C VAL A 293 18.40 -9.58 -20.95
N GLY A 294 18.81 -8.42 -21.48
CA GLY A 294 20.08 -8.25 -22.20
C GLY A 294 21.32 -8.44 -21.31
N LEU A 295 21.21 -8.13 -20.02
CA LEU A 295 22.29 -8.22 -19.05
C LEU A 295 22.43 -9.58 -18.36
N VAL A 296 21.41 -10.46 -18.47
CA VAL A 296 21.48 -11.82 -17.93
C VAL A 296 22.59 -12.60 -18.63
N PRO A 297 23.45 -13.34 -17.89
CA PRO A 297 24.43 -14.22 -18.48
C PRO A 297 23.79 -15.23 -19.46
N LYS A 298 24.41 -15.41 -20.63
CA LYS A 298 23.85 -16.22 -21.72
C LYS A 298 23.78 -17.73 -21.46
N ASP A 299 24.43 -18.19 -20.42
CA ASP A 299 24.38 -19.56 -19.91
C ASP A 299 23.17 -19.83 -19.00
N LEU A 300 22.38 -18.81 -18.70
CA LEU A 300 21.13 -18.91 -17.93
C LEU A 300 19.93 -18.68 -18.87
N GLU A 301 18.98 -19.60 -18.82
CA GLU A 301 17.74 -19.48 -19.59
C GLU A 301 16.76 -18.55 -18.86
N VAL A 302 16.19 -17.58 -19.57
CA VAL A 302 15.05 -16.79 -19.10
C VAL A 302 13.77 -17.55 -19.42
N VAL A 303 13.18 -18.19 -18.42
CA VAL A 303 11.97 -19.03 -18.59
C VAL A 303 10.68 -18.25 -18.40
N LEU A 304 10.76 -17.04 -17.81
CA LEU A 304 9.65 -16.12 -17.61
C LEU A 304 10.20 -14.71 -17.42
N ASP A 305 9.50 -13.73 -17.91
CA ASP A 305 9.77 -12.32 -17.63
C ASP A 305 8.46 -11.53 -17.47
N GLY A 306 8.55 -10.38 -16.81
CA GLY A 306 7.42 -9.49 -16.62
C GLY A 306 7.85 -8.11 -16.14
N THR A 307 6.90 -7.18 -16.18
CA THR A 307 7.15 -5.79 -15.81
C THR A 307 5.89 -5.16 -15.23
N GLU A 308 6.06 -4.12 -14.45
CA GLU A 308 5.05 -3.08 -14.24
C GLU A 308 5.26 -1.96 -15.26
N ARG A 309 4.31 -1.05 -15.41
CA ARG A 309 4.44 0.03 -16.42
C ARG A 309 5.68 0.88 -16.21
N THR A 310 6.07 1.07 -14.94
CA THR A 310 7.20 1.95 -14.60
C THR A 310 8.05 1.36 -13.49
N ASP A 311 9.33 1.73 -13.52
CA ASP A 311 10.31 1.55 -12.43
C ASP A 311 10.63 0.10 -12.03
N PHE A 312 9.99 -0.91 -12.62
CA PHE A 312 10.15 -2.31 -12.21
C PHE A 312 10.06 -3.29 -13.38
N ALA A 313 10.94 -4.29 -13.35
CA ALA A 313 10.83 -5.50 -14.16
C ALA A 313 11.44 -6.70 -13.43
N TYR A 314 11.12 -7.90 -13.91
CA TYR A 314 11.71 -9.14 -13.39
C TYR A 314 11.93 -10.16 -14.50
N VAL A 315 12.83 -11.10 -14.23
CA VAL A 315 13.02 -12.33 -14.99
C VAL A 315 13.06 -13.51 -14.03
N VAL A 316 12.64 -14.68 -14.49
CA VAL A 316 12.88 -15.96 -13.81
C VAL A 316 13.87 -16.73 -14.63
N LEU A 317 14.99 -17.09 -14.00
CA LEU A 317 16.10 -17.82 -14.59
C LEU A 317 16.01 -19.30 -14.22
N ASP A 318 16.43 -20.18 -15.12
CA ASP A 318 16.62 -21.59 -14.85
C ASP A 318 17.93 -22.09 -15.51
N ASP A 319 18.76 -22.76 -14.73
CA ASP A 319 20.01 -23.41 -15.18
C ASP A 319 19.93 -24.94 -15.04
N GLY A 320 18.72 -25.50 -14.91
CA GLY A 320 18.47 -26.91 -14.66
C GLY A 320 18.64 -27.32 -13.18
N LYS A 321 18.97 -26.38 -12.28
CA LYS A 321 19.13 -26.62 -10.83
C LYS A 321 18.01 -26.01 -10.01
N GLY A 322 16.96 -25.50 -10.67
CA GLY A 322 15.82 -24.83 -10.06
C GLY A 322 15.75 -23.34 -10.40
N ARG A 323 14.55 -22.81 -10.31
CA ARG A 323 14.22 -21.45 -10.72
C ARG A 323 14.78 -20.41 -9.77
N SER A 324 15.17 -19.25 -10.31
CA SER A 324 15.70 -18.11 -9.60
C SER A 324 15.07 -16.83 -10.14
N LEU A 325 14.26 -16.15 -9.32
CA LEU A 325 13.71 -14.84 -9.65
C LEU A 325 14.80 -13.78 -9.56
N VAL A 326 14.86 -12.87 -10.53
CA VAL A 326 15.70 -11.66 -10.50
C VAL A 326 14.81 -10.47 -10.79
N GLN A 327 14.88 -9.47 -9.94
CA GLN A 327 14.08 -8.23 -10.03
C GLN A 327 15.00 -7.03 -10.20
N ALA A 328 14.59 -6.07 -11.03
CA ALA A 328 15.25 -4.78 -11.18
C ALA A 328 14.27 -3.64 -10.91
N ASN A 329 14.69 -2.70 -10.07
CA ASN A 329 14.03 -1.42 -9.86
C ASN A 329 14.98 -0.31 -10.30
N VAL A 330 14.48 0.59 -11.17
CA VAL A 330 15.25 1.74 -11.66
C VAL A 330 14.48 3.01 -11.35
N GLN A 331 15.13 3.94 -10.64
CA GLN A 331 14.52 5.19 -10.18
C GLN A 331 15.44 6.36 -10.49
N LEU A 332 14.89 7.41 -11.08
CA LEU A 332 15.60 8.67 -11.28
C LEU A 332 15.46 9.54 -10.02
N GLY A 333 16.56 10.08 -9.50
CA GLY A 333 16.54 10.91 -8.29
C GLY A 333 16.22 10.16 -7.00
N GLY A 334 16.63 8.92 -6.87
CA GLY A 334 16.41 8.06 -5.69
C GLY A 334 17.07 8.58 -4.40
N PRO A 335 16.63 8.09 -3.21
CA PRO A 335 17.14 8.56 -1.93
C PRO A 335 18.61 8.18 -1.74
N THR A 336 19.46 9.17 -1.53
CA THR A 336 20.90 8.99 -1.27
C THR A 336 21.20 8.44 0.13
N SER A 337 20.21 8.48 1.05
CA SER A 337 20.37 8.05 2.46
C SER A 337 20.61 6.55 2.65
N LEU A 338 20.43 5.75 1.60
CA LEU A 338 20.72 4.31 1.62
C LEU A 338 22.22 4.01 1.43
N PHE A 339 22.98 4.99 0.94
CA PHE A 339 24.39 4.88 0.63
C PHE A 339 25.19 5.64 1.69
N GLY A 340 25.35 4.99 2.86
CA GLY A 340 26.15 5.53 3.98
C GLY A 340 27.66 5.52 3.69
N PRO A 341 28.48 5.85 4.71
CA PRO A 341 29.95 5.88 4.56
C PRO A 341 30.55 4.51 4.20
N ASP A 342 29.84 3.42 4.47
CA ASP A 342 30.26 2.04 4.17
C ASP A 342 29.95 1.60 2.73
N ALA A 343 29.33 2.47 1.92
CA ALA A 343 29.06 2.17 0.51
C ALA A 343 30.37 2.18 -0.27
N GLU A 344 30.60 1.13 -1.06
CA GLU A 344 31.70 1.07 -2.00
C GLU A 344 31.51 2.15 -3.07
N THR A 345 32.57 2.91 -3.37
CA THR A 345 32.55 3.90 -4.47
C THR A 345 33.42 3.39 -5.60
N LEU A 346 32.84 3.22 -6.78
CA LEU A 346 33.52 2.80 -8.00
C LEU A 346 34.29 3.98 -8.62
N PRO A 347 35.22 3.70 -9.56
CA PRO A 347 36.04 4.75 -10.20
C PRO A 347 35.25 5.84 -10.94
N ASP A 348 34.04 5.52 -11.44
CA ASP A 348 33.11 6.44 -12.09
C ASP A 348 32.28 7.27 -11.11
N GLY A 349 32.45 7.06 -9.80
CA GLY A 349 31.71 7.72 -8.74
C GLY A 349 30.40 7.03 -8.35
N THR A 350 30.05 5.92 -8.99
CA THR A 350 28.86 5.11 -8.63
C THR A 350 29.05 4.52 -7.23
N LYS A 351 28.05 4.69 -6.36
CA LYS A 351 28.03 4.09 -5.01
C LYS A 351 27.29 2.77 -5.05
N VAL A 352 27.87 1.75 -4.43
CA VAL A 352 27.30 0.39 -4.43
C VAL A 352 27.12 -0.13 -3.01
N VAL A 353 25.99 -0.74 -2.73
CA VAL A 353 25.71 -1.46 -1.48
C VAL A 353 25.21 -2.86 -1.82
N THR A 354 25.74 -3.87 -1.13
CA THR A 354 25.34 -5.27 -1.30
C THR A 354 24.74 -5.80 -0.01
N ARG A 355 23.70 -6.64 -0.13
CA ARG A 355 23.05 -7.28 1.02
C ARG A 355 22.68 -8.73 0.69
N GLN A 356 22.73 -9.59 1.71
CA GLN A 356 22.24 -10.95 1.66
C GLN A 356 21.39 -11.19 2.90
N GLY A 357 20.24 -11.84 2.74
CA GLY A 357 19.32 -12.08 3.84
C GLY A 357 18.22 -13.06 3.46
N PRO A 358 17.31 -13.35 4.39
CA PRO A 358 16.10 -14.11 4.08
C PRO A 358 15.19 -13.33 3.13
N GLY A 359 14.36 -14.06 2.37
CA GLY A 359 13.30 -13.48 1.56
C GLY A 359 12.25 -12.79 2.44
N GLU A 360 11.62 -11.74 1.92
CA GLU A 360 10.70 -10.89 2.69
C GLU A 360 9.22 -11.30 2.55
N LYS A 361 8.89 -12.22 1.63
CA LYS A 361 7.50 -12.59 1.31
C LYS A 361 7.12 -14.02 1.68
N GLY A 362 7.77 -14.58 2.68
CA GLY A 362 7.37 -15.80 3.39
C GLY A 362 7.55 -17.11 2.66
N GLY A 363 8.18 -17.14 1.49
CA GLY A 363 8.56 -18.42 0.84
C GLY A 363 9.52 -19.20 1.73
N GLU A 364 9.23 -20.47 2.00
CA GLU A 364 10.05 -21.31 2.86
C GLU A 364 11.46 -21.49 2.28
N GLY A 365 12.50 -21.19 3.08
CA GLY A 365 13.90 -21.29 2.68
C GLY A 365 14.36 -20.24 1.66
N VAL A 366 13.52 -19.26 1.32
CA VAL A 366 13.88 -18.22 0.34
C VAL A 366 14.94 -17.29 0.94
N VAL A 367 16.02 -17.11 0.18
CA VAL A 367 17.04 -16.09 0.43
C VAL A 367 17.00 -15.01 -0.66
N MET A 368 17.33 -13.78 -0.27
CA MET A 368 17.38 -12.62 -1.15
C MET A 368 18.80 -12.01 -1.13
N TRP A 369 19.38 -11.88 -2.31
CA TRP A 369 20.62 -11.16 -2.52
C TRP A 369 20.33 -9.89 -3.31
N THR A 370 20.76 -8.75 -2.80
CA THR A 370 20.47 -7.44 -3.41
C THR A 370 21.76 -6.65 -3.61
N VAL A 371 21.87 -6.04 -4.78
CA VAL A 371 22.85 -5.01 -5.08
C VAL A 371 22.09 -3.73 -5.44
N GLU A 372 22.45 -2.65 -4.76
CA GLU A 372 21.95 -1.31 -5.06
C GLU A 372 23.10 -0.44 -5.58
N ALA A 373 22.91 0.20 -6.71
CA ALA A 373 23.84 1.15 -7.31
C ALA A 373 23.19 2.54 -7.39
N LEU A 374 23.91 3.59 -7.00
CA LEU A 374 23.53 4.98 -7.19
C LEU A 374 24.59 5.65 -8.07
N ARG A 375 24.20 5.99 -9.27
CA ARG A 375 25.05 6.64 -10.27
C ARG A 375 25.23 8.13 -9.97
N PRO A 376 26.28 8.78 -10.47
CA PRO A 376 26.48 10.22 -10.28
C PRO A 376 25.36 11.12 -10.81
N ASP A 377 24.63 10.67 -11.84
CA ASP A 377 23.47 11.35 -12.41
C ASP A 377 22.20 11.25 -11.52
N GLY A 378 22.28 10.52 -10.40
CA GLY A 378 21.18 10.30 -9.48
C GLY A 378 20.31 9.09 -9.83
N THR A 379 20.61 8.36 -10.90
CA THR A 379 19.91 7.11 -11.22
C THR A 379 20.26 6.03 -10.18
N ARG A 380 19.23 5.47 -9.56
CA ARG A 380 19.35 4.34 -8.65
C ARG A 380 18.86 3.07 -9.34
N VAL A 381 19.70 2.05 -9.34
CA VAL A 381 19.39 0.70 -9.80
C VAL A 381 19.49 -0.26 -8.64
N ALA A 382 18.41 -0.98 -8.34
CA ALA A 382 18.40 -2.05 -7.34
C ALA A 382 18.08 -3.38 -8.02
N VAL A 383 19.01 -4.32 -7.97
CA VAL A 383 18.83 -5.67 -8.51
C VAL A 383 18.82 -6.67 -7.37
N SER A 384 17.74 -7.44 -7.28
CA SER A 384 17.57 -8.49 -6.26
C SER A 384 17.40 -9.86 -6.92
N ALA A 385 18.11 -10.86 -6.42
CA ALA A 385 17.98 -12.24 -6.87
C ALA A 385 17.54 -13.16 -5.72
N PHE A 386 16.73 -14.14 -6.04
CA PHE A 386 16.13 -15.09 -5.11
C PHE A 386 16.43 -16.52 -5.55
N ASN A 387 16.51 -17.44 -4.60
CA ASN A 387 16.69 -18.87 -4.83
C ASN A 387 15.36 -19.61 -5.07
N SER A 388 14.35 -18.91 -5.54
CA SER A 388 13.01 -19.40 -5.89
C SER A 388 12.50 -18.67 -7.13
N GLY A 389 11.57 -19.26 -7.86
CA GLY A 389 10.92 -18.62 -9.02
C GLY A 389 9.95 -17.50 -8.66
N ALA A 390 9.55 -17.39 -7.39
CA ALA A 390 8.74 -16.30 -6.84
C ALA A 390 9.06 -16.13 -5.35
N GLN A 391 8.93 -14.92 -4.81
CA GLN A 391 9.32 -14.64 -3.41
C GLN A 391 8.45 -15.35 -2.36
N HIS A 392 7.23 -15.75 -2.72
CA HIS A 392 6.25 -16.40 -1.83
C HIS A 392 6.17 -17.91 -2.01
N THR A 393 6.97 -18.50 -2.89
CA THR A 393 7.05 -19.94 -3.09
C THR A 393 8.29 -20.51 -2.41
N THR A 394 8.22 -21.80 -2.02
CA THR A 394 9.37 -22.50 -1.43
C THR A 394 10.61 -22.40 -2.32
N ALA A 395 11.78 -22.27 -1.70
CA ALA A 395 13.05 -22.25 -2.40
C ALA A 395 13.23 -23.52 -3.25
N THR A 396 13.73 -23.35 -4.48
CA THR A 396 13.97 -24.45 -5.42
C THR A 396 15.44 -24.79 -5.55
N ARG A 397 16.31 -24.02 -4.91
CA ARG A 397 17.76 -24.15 -4.90
C ARG A 397 18.36 -23.52 -3.64
N ASP A 398 19.61 -23.81 -3.30
CA ASP A 398 20.24 -23.29 -2.07
C ASP A 398 20.55 -21.79 -2.16
N THR A 399 20.98 -21.30 -3.31
CA THR A 399 21.35 -19.88 -3.55
C THR A 399 20.75 -19.38 -4.87
N PRO A 400 20.61 -18.08 -5.08
CA PRO A 400 20.21 -17.52 -6.38
C PRO A 400 21.08 -18.05 -7.54
N ALA A 401 20.55 -18.07 -8.77
CA ALA A 401 21.28 -18.48 -9.96
C ALA A 401 22.44 -17.53 -10.30
N LEU A 402 22.28 -16.24 -9.98
CA LEU A 402 23.32 -15.23 -10.15
C LEU A 402 24.20 -15.16 -8.92
N THR A 403 25.50 -15.10 -9.13
CA THR A 403 26.48 -14.78 -8.09
C THR A 403 26.38 -13.30 -7.71
N MET A 404 26.88 -12.91 -6.53
CA MET A 404 26.92 -11.51 -6.11
C MET A 404 27.74 -10.63 -7.08
N ALA A 405 28.80 -11.17 -7.68
CA ALA A 405 29.59 -10.48 -8.69
C ALA A 405 28.79 -10.19 -9.98
N GLN A 406 27.97 -11.17 -10.43
CA GLN A 406 27.09 -10.99 -11.57
C GLN A 406 25.97 -9.99 -11.28
N LEU A 407 25.34 -10.04 -10.07
CA LEU A 407 24.37 -9.06 -9.64
C LEU A 407 24.96 -7.64 -9.62
N LYS A 408 26.21 -7.50 -9.12
CA LYS A 408 26.91 -6.23 -9.11
C LYS A 408 27.17 -5.73 -10.55
N ALA A 409 27.63 -6.60 -11.45
CA ALA A 409 27.84 -6.25 -12.85
C ALA A 409 26.54 -5.79 -13.53
N ILE A 410 25.40 -6.47 -13.24
CA ILE A 410 24.10 -6.05 -13.76
C ILE A 410 23.71 -4.68 -13.18
N ALA A 411 23.74 -4.49 -11.87
CA ALA A 411 23.31 -3.25 -11.22
C ALA A 411 24.15 -2.02 -11.61
N THR A 412 25.44 -2.21 -11.93
CA THR A 412 26.38 -1.13 -12.28
C THR A 412 26.58 -0.97 -13.80
N SER A 413 25.85 -1.73 -14.62
CA SER A 413 25.99 -1.67 -16.07
C SER A 413 25.66 -0.29 -16.64
N ASP A 414 26.40 0.13 -17.65
CA ASP A 414 26.14 1.38 -18.37
C ASP A 414 24.87 1.32 -19.22
N GLU A 415 24.32 0.13 -19.50
CA GLU A 415 23.05 -0.05 -20.20
C GLU A 415 21.86 0.59 -19.48
N TRP A 416 22.01 0.91 -18.19
CA TRP A 416 21.01 1.67 -17.44
C TRP A 416 21.10 3.19 -17.68
N ALA A 417 22.13 3.69 -18.38
CA ALA A 417 22.24 5.09 -18.72
C ALA A 417 21.24 5.44 -19.84
N GLY A 418 20.45 6.49 -19.66
CA GLY A 418 19.51 6.96 -20.68
C GLY A 418 18.24 6.10 -20.85
N ILE A 419 17.92 5.23 -19.88
CA ILE A 419 16.73 4.37 -19.90
C ILE A 419 15.44 5.16 -19.53
N GLY A 420 15.54 6.41 -19.13
CA GLY A 420 14.44 7.29 -18.75
C GLY A 420 13.92 8.21 -19.84
#